data_27f68fe4ecd6a9f41afd621855c525ec
#
_entry.id   27f68fe4ecd6a9f41afd621855c525ec
#
_cell.length_a   1.000
_cell.length_b   1.000
_cell.length_c   1.000
_cell.angle_alpha   90.00
_cell.angle_beta   90.00
_cell.angle_gamma   90.00
#
_symmetry.space_group_name_H-M   'P 1'
#
loop_
_entity.id
_entity.type
_entity.pdbx_description
1 polymer ?
#
loop_
_entity_poly.entity_id
_entity_poly.type
_entity_poly.pdbx_seq_one_letter_code
_entity_poly.pdbx_strand_id
1 'polypeptide(L)'
;MHEPSVRVVRRDQLSDNTPQTPGLHRAVAFDSRNPDAKVLSAFLSTVLPGAATGAHHHGDQETILYVLEGTARYRWGDRLEHVVEAGPGDFVFIPAHTVHQEINASSERPTVWVVTRSDPDPIVVNLPELDKFAEPAARKYPHP
;
A
#
# COMPACT_ATOMS: atom_id res chain seq x y z
N MET A 1 -18.49 -20.36 21.46
CA MET A 1 -17.26 -20.50 20.69
C MET A 1 -17.60 -20.47 19.21
N HIS A 2 -16.90 -19.68 18.47
CA HIS A 2 -17.13 -19.52 17.04
C HIS A 2 -16.40 -20.62 16.26
N GLU A 3 -17.15 -21.33 15.42
CA GLU A 3 -16.56 -22.37 14.58
C GLU A 3 -15.85 -21.74 13.38
N PRO A 4 -14.59 -22.15 13.08
CA PRO A 4 -13.87 -21.61 11.91
C PRO A 4 -14.61 -21.91 10.61
N SER A 5 -14.66 -20.92 9.73
CA SER A 5 -15.26 -21.08 8.40
C SER A 5 -14.44 -20.33 7.35
N VAL A 6 -14.50 -20.83 6.11
CA VAL A 6 -13.94 -20.11 4.97
C VAL A 6 -14.84 -18.91 4.65
N ARG A 7 -14.24 -17.76 4.44
CA ARG A 7 -14.97 -16.53 4.14
C ARG A 7 -14.56 -15.96 2.80
N VAL A 8 -15.53 -15.39 2.11
CA VAL A 8 -15.30 -14.69 0.85
C VAL A 8 -15.79 -13.26 1.01
N VAL A 9 -14.93 -12.30 0.70
CA VAL A 9 -15.33 -10.91 0.53
C VAL A 9 -15.35 -10.64 -0.96
N ARG A 10 -16.53 -10.34 -1.50
CA ARG A 10 -16.71 -10.09 -2.93
C ARG A 10 -16.16 -8.72 -3.30
N ARG A 11 -15.86 -8.53 -4.59
CA ARG A 11 -15.31 -7.28 -5.10
C ARG A 11 -16.14 -6.06 -4.70
N ASP A 12 -17.47 -6.18 -4.74
CA ASP A 12 -18.40 -5.10 -4.40
C ASP A 12 -18.61 -4.92 -2.89
N GLN A 13 -17.96 -5.76 -2.08
CA GLN A 13 -18.04 -5.71 -0.62
C GLN A 13 -16.77 -5.14 0.02
N LEU A 14 -15.77 -4.78 -0.76
CA LEU A 14 -14.56 -4.13 -0.25
C LEU A 14 -14.94 -2.79 0.38
N SER A 15 -14.30 -2.45 1.50
CA SER A 15 -14.60 -1.25 2.26
C SER A 15 -13.56 -0.16 2.04
N ASP A 16 -13.98 1.02 1.60
CA ASP A 16 -13.12 2.19 1.54
C ASP A 16 -13.21 3.04 2.81
N ASN A 17 -13.95 2.60 3.82
CA ASN A 17 -14.03 3.25 5.12
C ASN A 17 -12.75 2.98 5.94
N THR A 18 -11.66 3.58 5.51
CA THR A 18 -10.33 3.43 6.08
C THR A 18 -9.53 4.70 5.76
N PRO A 19 -8.47 5.02 6.52
CA PRO A 19 -7.63 6.16 6.18
C PRO A 19 -7.09 6.07 4.76
N GLN A 20 -7.17 7.17 4.04
CA GLN A 20 -6.74 7.29 2.65
C GLN A 20 -5.55 8.24 2.53
N THR A 21 -4.80 8.10 1.46
CA THR A 21 -3.68 8.98 1.10
C THR A 21 -4.02 9.68 -0.21
N PRO A 22 -3.67 10.97 -0.39
CA PRO A 22 -3.94 11.64 -1.67
C PRO A 22 -3.38 10.86 -2.85
N GLY A 23 -4.25 10.55 -3.82
CA GLY A 23 -3.90 9.79 -5.00
C GLY A 23 -3.82 8.26 -4.81
N LEU A 24 -3.98 7.75 -3.58
CA LEU A 24 -4.00 6.32 -3.29
C LEU A 24 -5.34 5.97 -2.65
N HIS A 25 -6.11 5.11 -3.32
CA HIS A 25 -7.39 4.65 -2.81
C HIS A 25 -7.26 3.21 -2.29
N ARG A 26 -7.57 3.01 -1.02
CA ARG A 26 -7.55 1.69 -0.36
C ARG A 26 -8.95 1.15 -0.22
N ALA A 27 -9.15 -0.10 -0.64
CA ALA A 27 -10.40 -0.83 -0.48
C ALA A 27 -10.09 -2.13 0.27
N VAL A 28 -10.54 -2.21 1.53
CA VAL A 28 -10.14 -3.26 2.46
C VAL A 28 -11.01 -4.50 2.28
N ALA A 29 -10.37 -5.66 2.18
CA ALA A 29 -11.03 -6.96 2.21
C ALA A 29 -11.09 -7.52 3.64
N PHE A 30 -9.94 -7.57 4.31
CA PHE A 30 -9.82 -8.12 5.67
C PHE A 30 -8.90 -7.25 6.51
N ASP A 31 -9.37 -6.88 7.70
CA ASP A 31 -8.58 -6.20 8.74
C ASP A 31 -9.15 -6.57 10.11
N SER A 32 -8.76 -5.85 11.18
CA SER A 32 -9.21 -6.15 12.54
C SER A 32 -10.73 -6.06 12.74
N ARG A 33 -11.46 -5.45 11.82
CA ARG A 33 -12.92 -5.39 11.86
C ARG A 33 -13.57 -6.72 11.46
N ASN A 34 -12.80 -7.62 10.84
CA ASN A 34 -13.24 -8.99 10.56
C ASN A 34 -12.87 -9.87 11.75
N PRO A 35 -13.84 -10.47 12.47
CA PRO A 35 -13.55 -11.17 13.73
C PRO A 35 -12.52 -12.30 13.62
N ASP A 36 -12.35 -12.87 12.43
CA ASP A 36 -11.45 -14.00 12.22
C ASP A 36 -10.05 -13.57 11.74
N ALA A 37 -9.85 -12.31 11.36
CA ALA A 37 -8.55 -11.81 10.92
C ALA A 37 -7.70 -11.43 12.15
N LYS A 38 -6.83 -12.35 12.57
CA LYS A 38 -6.03 -12.23 13.80
C LYS A 38 -4.63 -11.70 13.57
N VAL A 39 -4.03 -12.01 12.42
CA VAL A 39 -2.62 -11.73 12.15
C VAL A 39 -2.37 -11.11 10.78
N LEU A 40 -3.39 -11.05 9.93
CA LEU A 40 -3.23 -10.57 8.56
C LEU A 40 -4.27 -9.49 8.24
N SER A 41 -3.88 -8.59 7.36
CA SER A 41 -4.81 -7.71 6.66
C SER A 41 -4.55 -7.79 5.16
N ALA A 42 -5.58 -7.51 4.37
CA ALA A 42 -5.47 -7.49 2.92
C ALA A 42 -6.39 -6.43 2.32
N PHE A 43 -5.87 -5.68 1.36
CA PHE A 43 -6.64 -4.64 0.69
C PHE A 43 -6.14 -4.44 -0.74
N LEU A 44 -6.97 -3.80 -1.56
CA LEU A 44 -6.57 -3.29 -2.87
C LEU A 44 -6.14 -1.84 -2.70
N SER A 45 -5.03 -1.49 -3.33
CA SER A 45 -4.57 -0.11 -3.44
C SER A 45 -4.60 0.30 -4.91
N THR A 46 -5.38 1.31 -5.23
CA THR A 46 -5.39 1.92 -6.56
C THR A 46 -4.63 3.22 -6.48
N VAL A 47 -3.53 3.31 -7.21
CA VAL A 47 -2.66 4.49 -7.21
C VAL A 47 -2.89 5.24 -8.51
N LEU A 48 -3.41 6.45 -8.40
CA LEU A 48 -3.78 7.27 -9.54
C LEU A 48 -2.55 7.69 -10.35
N PRO A 49 -2.73 8.04 -11.64
CA PRO A 49 -1.60 8.43 -12.49
C PRO A 49 -0.76 9.53 -11.84
N GLY A 50 0.56 9.32 -11.81
CA GLY A 50 1.51 10.30 -11.30
C GLY A 50 1.50 10.50 -9.78
N ALA A 51 0.70 9.74 -9.04
CA ALA A 51 0.65 9.86 -7.58
C ALA A 51 1.90 9.23 -6.93
N ALA A 52 2.28 9.77 -5.78
CA ALA A 52 3.38 9.27 -4.98
C ALA A 52 3.10 9.56 -3.52
N THR A 53 3.52 8.65 -2.64
CA THR A 53 3.52 8.90 -1.20
C THR A 53 4.73 9.73 -0.79
N GLY A 54 4.74 10.22 0.46
CA GLY A 54 5.96 10.65 1.11
C GLY A 54 6.76 9.46 1.65
N ALA A 55 7.86 9.76 2.32
CA ALA A 55 8.66 8.75 3.02
C ALA A 55 7.90 8.25 4.25
N HIS A 56 7.88 6.93 4.45
CA HIS A 56 7.18 6.31 5.58
C HIS A 56 7.69 4.89 5.83
N HIS A 57 7.29 4.31 6.96
CA HIS A 57 7.45 2.89 7.23
C HIS A 57 6.20 2.34 7.93
N HIS A 58 6.16 1.04 8.12
CA HIS A 58 5.01 0.36 8.72
C HIS A 58 5.35 -0.33 10.04
N GLY A 59 6.36 0.18 10.76
CA GLY A 59 6.79 -0.41 12.03
C GLY A 59 7.24 -1.87 11.86
N ASP A 60 6.79 -2.74 12.75
CA ASP A 60 7.15 -4.17 12.74
C ASP A 60 6.46 -4.97 11.63
N GLN A 61 5.57 -4.36 10.86
CA GLN A 61 4.80 -5.06 9.85
C GLN A 61 5.64 -5.38 8.63
N GLU A 62 5.52 -6.61 8.15
CA GLU A 62 5.98 -6.99 6.83
C GLU A 62 4.85 -6.80 5.84
N THR A 63 5.19 -6.47 4.60
CA THR A 63 4.22 -6.23 3.53
C THR A 63 4.62 -7.02 2.30
N ILE A 64 3.64 -7.71 1.71
CA ILE A 64 3.77 -8.29 0.38
C ILE A 64 2.74 -7.61 -0.51
N LEU A 65 3.18 -7.15 -1.67
CA LEU A 65 2.31 -6.58 -2.69
C LEU A 65 2.37 -7.44 -3.94
N TYR A 66 1.24 -7.54 -4.62
CA TYR A 66 1.15 -8.15 -5.95
C TYR A 66 0.59 -7.10 -6.91
N VAL A 67 1.32 -6.83 -8.00
CA VAL A 67 0.88 -5.83 -8.97
C VAL A 67 -0.11 -6.47 -9.94
N LEU A 68 -1.35 -5.97 -9.94
CA LEU A 68 -2.40 -6.40 -10.86
C LEU A 68 -2.34 -5.65 -12.19
N GLU A 69 -2.11 -4.34 -12.12
CA GLU A 69 -2.12 -3.44 -13.27
C GLU A 69 -1.07 -2.36 -13.09
N GLY A 70 -0.57 -1.86 -14.23
CA GLY A 70 0.31 -0.70 -14.26
C GLY A 70 1.71 -1.00 -13.77
N THR A 71 2.47 0.04 -13.55
CA THR A 71 3.87 -0.05 -13.10
C THR A 71 4.04 0.69 -11.79
N ALA A 72 4.46 -0.05 -10.77
CA ALA A 72 4.78 0.48 -9.46
C ALA A 72 6.27 0.80 -9.38
N ARG A 73 6.63 1.87 -8.68
CA ARG A 73 8.01 2.19 -8.35
C ARG A 73 8.12 2.34 -6.86
N TYR A 74 9.17 1.75 -6.30
CA TYR A 74 9.46 1.84 -4.87
C TYR A 74 10.87 2.40 -4.70
N ARG A 75 10.98 3.40 -3.82
CA ARG A 75 12.27 3.87 -3.35
C ARG A 75 12.40 3.50 -1.89
N TRP A 76 13.57 3.05 -1.47
CA TRP A 76 13.80 2.70 -0.07
C TRP A 76 15.22 3.04 0.36
N GLY A 77 15.44 2.96 1.66
CA GLY A 77 16.71 3.32 2.28
C GLY A 77 16.57 4.62 3.07
N ASP A 78 17.53 4.92 3.91
CA ASP A 78 17.49 6.07 4.81
C ASP A 78 17.39 7.41 4.06
N ARG A 79 17.81 7.44 2.82
CA ARG A 79 17.71 8.60 1.91
C ARG A 79 16.92 8.26 0.65
N LEU A 80 16.12 7.20 0.67
CA LEU A 80 15.36 6.74 -0.49
C LEU A 80 16.25 6.55 -1.73
N GLU A 81 17.49 6.13 -1.52
CA GLU A 81 18.52 6.04 -2.56
C GLU A 81 18.38 4.84 -3.50
N HIS A 82 17.71 3.79 -3.04
CA HIS A 82 17.48 2.59 -3.85
C HIS A 82 16.16 2.70 -4.59
N VAL A 83 16.10 2.15 -5.80
CA VAL A 83 14.91 2.21 -6.65
C VAL A 83 14.67 0.84 -7.29
N VAL A 84 13.42 0.40 -7.32
CA VAL A 84 13.00 -0.79 -8.07
C VAL A 84 11.62 -0.54 -8.66
N GLU A 85 11.35 -1.16 -9.81
CA GLU A 85 10.04 -1.14 -10.44
C GLU A 85 9.48 -2.55 -10.55
N ALA A 86 8.15 -2.65 -10.49
CA ALA A 86 7.42 -3.89 -10.62
C ALA A 86 6.22 -3.67 -11.54
N GLY A 87 5.95 -4.63 -12.38
CA GLY A 87 4.82 -4.63 -13.30
C GLY A 87 3.82 -5.75 -13.02
N PRO A 88 2.77 -5.89 -13.86
CA PRO A 88 1.73 -6.88 -13.63
C PRO A 88 2.30 -8.29 -13.49
N GLY A 89 1.87 -8.99 -12.44
CA GLY A 89 2.34 -10.34 -12.12
C GLY A 89 3.52 -10.39 -11.17
N ASP A 90 4.15 -9.27 -10.86
CA ASP A 90 5.30 -9.22 -9.96
C ASP A 90 4.87 -9.10 -8.50
N PHE A 91 5.65 -9.73 -7.63
CA PHE A 91 5.51 -9.58 -6.18
C PHE A 91 6.59 -8.64 -5.66
N VAL A 92 6.22 -7.83 -4.67
CA VAL A 92 7.14 -6.94 -3.96
C VAL A 92 7.08 -7.26 -2.48
N PHE A 93 8.24 -7.37 -1.84
CA PHE A 93 8.35 -7.55 -0.40
C PHE A 93 8.96 -6.31 0.24
N ILE A 94 8.28 -5.77 1.25
CA ILE A 94 8.79 -4.65 2.04
C ILE A 94 9.02 -5.16 3.46
N PRO A 95 10.31 -5.27 3.88
CA PRO A 95 10.63 -5.73 5.23
C PRO A 95 10.12 -4.76 6.31
N ALA A 96 10.01 -5.27 7.54
CA ALA A 96 9.71 -4.45 8.71
C ALA A 96 10.69 -3.27 8.81
N HIS A 97 10.22 -2.15 9.33
CA HIS A 97 10.99 -0.91 9.59
C HIS A 97 11.68 -0.29 8.36
N THR A 98 11.31 -0.71 7.15
CA THR A 98 11.92 -0.19 5.94
C THR A 98 11.33 1.15 5.56
N VAL A 99 12.16 2.17 5.59
CA VAL A 99 11.80 3.51 5.08
C VAL A 99 11.66 3.41 3.57
N HIS A 100 10.50 3.77 3.05
CA HIS A 100 10.23 3.68 1.62
C HIS A 100 9.22 4.71 1.14
N GLN A 101 9.12 4.81 -0.16
CA GLN A 101 8.16 5.62 -0.88
C GLN A 101 7.51 4.77 -1.97
N GLU A 102 6.22 4.94 -2.18
CA GLU A 102 5.45 4.23 -3.19
C GLU A 102 5.01 5.21 -4.27
N ILE A 103 5.24 4.85 -5.54
CA ILE A 103 5.07 5.76 -6.67
C ILE A 103 4.37 5.02 -7.80
N ASN A 104 3.42 5.70 -8.47
CA ASN A 104 2.96 5.25 -9.77
C ASN A 104 3.97 5.74 -10.81
N ALA A 105 4.63 4.82 -11.51
CA ALA A 105 5.64 5.16 -12.51
C ALA A 105 5.04 5.77 -13.78
N SER A 106 3.71 5.68 -13.97
CA SER A 106 3.01 6.28 -15.11
C SER A 106 2.28 7.55 -14.71
N SER A 107 2.37 8.59 -15.53
CA SER A 107 1.57 9.80 -15.38
C SER A 107 0.22 9.71 -16.11
N GLU A 108 -0.06 8.60 -16.78
CA GLU A 108 -1.24 8.45 -17.64
C GLU A 108 -2.20 7.35 -17.20
N ARG A 109 -1.70 6.31 -16.52
CA ARG A 109 -2.49 5.13 -16.14
C ARG A 109 -2.38 4.85 -14.66
N PRO A 110 -3.45 4.32 -14.02
CA PRO A 110 -3.36 3.88 -12.64
C PRO A 110 -2.50 2.62 -12.52
N THR A 111 -2.03 2.34 -11.32
CA THR A 111 -1.49 1.03 -10.95
C THR A 111 -2.33 0.48 -9.79
N VAL A 112 -2.57 -0.82 -9.81
CA VAL A 112 -3.42 -1.50 -8.84
C VAL A 112 -2.63 -2.62 -8.18
N TRP A 113 -2.61 -2.62 -6.85
CA TRP A 113 -1.85 -3.58 -6.05
C TRP A 113 -2.75 -4.32 -5.07
N VAL A 114 -2.52 -5.62 -4.94
CA VAL A 114 -3.02 -6.38 -3.79
C VAL A 114 -1.98 -6.26 -2.70
N VAL A 115 -2.38 -5.77 -1.52
CA VAL A 115 -1.47 -5.53 -0.40
C VAL A 115 -1.87 -6.46 0.74
N THR A 116 -0.90 -7.20 1.27
CA THR A 116 -1.08 -8.06 2.45
C THR A 116 -0.04 -7.69 3.49
N ARG A 117 -0.47 -7.48 4.73
CA ARG A 117 0.41 -7.16 5.85
C ARG A 117 0.26 -8.15 6.98
N SER A 118 1.33 -8.29 7.75
CA SER A 118 1.44 -9.24 8.88
C SER A 118 0.79 -8.73 10.16
N ASP A 119 -0.25 -7.91 10.06
CA ASP A 119 -0.99 -7.38 11.19
C ASP A 119 -2.42 -7.05 10.72
N PRO A 120 -3.44 -7.27 11.56
CA PRO A 120 -4.81 -6.90 11.17
C PRO A 120 -5.05 -5.40 11.14
N ASP A 121 -4.21 -4.60 11.82
CA ASP A 121 -4.32 -3.15 11.84
C ASP A 121 -3.12 -2.52 11.13
N PRO A 122 -3.31 -1.87 9.98
CA PRO A 122 -2.20 -1.25 9.27
C PRO A 122 -1.59 -0.09 10.08
N ILE A 123 -0.27 -0.07 10.13
CA ILE A 123 0.52 0.99 10.76
C ILE A 123 1.20 1.80 9.66
N VAL A 124 1.12 3.13 9.76
CA VAL A 124 1.85 4.04 8.89
C VAL A 124 2.54 5.07 9.76
N VAL A 125 3.85 5.13 9.67
CA VAL A 125 4.66 6.15 10.34
C VAL A 125 5.26 7.04 9.27
N ASN A 126 4.70 8.24 9.09
CA ASN A 126 5.18 9.21 8.12
C ASN A 126 6.45 9.88 8.62
N LEU A 127 7.39 10.10 7.72
CA LEU A 127 8.70 10.69 8.00
C LEU A 127 8.89 11.94 7.11
N PRO A 128 8.16 13.03 7.39
CA PRO A 128 8.19 14.21 6.53
C PRO A 128 9.56 14.85 6.41
N GLU A 129 10.43 14.67 7.39
CA GLU A 129 11.82 15.16 7.35
C GLU A 129 12.66 14.49 6.27
N LEU A 130 12.23 13.33 5.76
CA LEU A 130 12.91 12.61 4.68
C LEU A 130 12.30 12.89 3.30
N ASP A 131 11.21 13.66 3.23
CA ASP A 131 10.55 13.95 1.95
C ASP A 131 11.44 14.75 0.99
N LYS A 132 12.48 15.40 1.50
CA LYS A 132 13.50 16.06 0.66
C LYS A 132 14.25 15.08 -0.25
N PHE A 133 14.25 13.79 0.08
CA PHE A 133 14.86 12.73 -0.72
C PHE A 133 13.83 12.01 -1.60
N ALA A 134 12.55 12.28 -1.40
CA ALA A 134 11.48 11.61 -2.10
C ALA A 134 11.35 12.10 -3.54
N GLU A 135 10.91 11.21 -4.42
CA GLU A 135 10.54 11.58 -5.78
C GLU A 135 9.25 12.42 -5.71
N PRO A 136 9.22 13.62 -6.32
CA PRO A 136 7.99 14.41 -6.35
C PRO A 136 6.90 13.70 -7.13
N ALA A 137 5.65 13.80 -6.66
CA ALA A 137 4.52 13.31 -7.43
C ALA A 137 4.43 14.06 -8.77
N ALA A 138 4.26 13.31 -9.87
CA ALA A 138 4.07 13.91 -11.20
C ALA A 138 2.72 14.62 -11.30
N ARG A 139 1.73 14.16 -10.52
CA ARG A 139 0.44 14.81 -10.35
C ARG A 139 0.11 14.88 -8.87
N LYS A 140 -0.53 15.98 -8.45
CA LYS A 140 -1.01 16.16 -7.08
C LYS A 140 -2.50 15.95 -7.01
N TYR A 141 -2.94 15.31 -5.96
CA TYR A 141 -4.33 15.03 -5.70
C TYR A 141 -4.76 15.70 -4.39
N PRO A 142 -6.03 16.13 -4.28
CA PRO A 142 -6.50 16.73 -3.04
C PRO A 142 -6.53 15.70 -1.92
N HIS A 143 -6.47 16.18 -0.67
CA HIS A 143 -6.68 15.34 0.48
C HIS A 143 -8.13 14.83 0.48
N PRO A 144 -8.34 13.55 0.77
CA PRO A 144 -9.68 12.97 0.83
C PRO A 144 -10.50 13.53 1.99
#